data_5387895f32299e16e4721820a9112f35
#
_entry.id   5387895f32299e16e4721820a9112f35
#
_cell.length_a   1.000
_cell.length_b   1.000
_cell.length_c   1.000
_cell.angle_alpha   90.00
_cell.angle_beta   90.00
_cell.angle_gamma   90.00
#
_symmetry.space_group_name_H-M   'P 1'
#
loop_
_entity.id
_entity.type
_entity.pdbx_description
1 polymer ?
#
loop_
_entity_poly.entity_id
_entity_poly.type
_entity_poly.pdbx_seq_one_letter_code
_entity_poly.pdbx_strand_id
1 'polypeptide(L)'
;MSVLQASADRVVPPCPHFDQGCGGCALQHWDDAAYGAWKRGLIVAALQRAGVPVPEVGALVRTSPASRRRMDFAAERCEGGVLLGLHTVHGRTVVDVQTCAILHPGLFALVAPLRQVLRGLAALRHRGSVLANWLEGGADLLIRTDGPLAPTDRGKLAAFAAGFGVGRVTWALDDGVPEMVSLLTAPFASFGGIRVEPPPGAFLQASAEGEAAIVAAVLAAVPAKLTGRSRAVELYAGCGTIGFPLAAHLRVQAFEGDGLAAASVRRAQSGTRLDMTQRDLVRQPLSAKEMKGAALVVLDPPYAGSPAQIPLVAASDVRRVVYVSCNPGALSRDAGVLVQAGYRLASATPIDQFLWSAQVECVAVFDRD
;
A
#
# COMPACT_ATOMS: atom_id res chain seq x y z
N MET A 1 -6.78 -17.58 -23.07
CA MET A 1 -6.65 -16.37 -23.92
C MET A 1 -5.98 -16.80 -25.23
N SER A 2 -6.63 -16.63 -26.38
CA SER A 2 -6.00 -16.94 -27.69
C SER A 2 -5.21 -15.72 -28.17
N VAL A 3 -3.96 -15.92 -28.57
CA VAL A 3 -3.10 -14.88 -29.16
C VAL A 3 -3.23 -15.00 -30.67
N LEU A 4 -3.80 -14.00 -31.34
CA LEU A 4 -3.94 -13.97 -32.81
C LEU A 4 -2.62 -13.65 -33.50
N GLN A 5 -1.84 -12.71 -32.94
CA GLN A 5 -0.51 -12.36 -33.40
C GLN A 5 0.31 -11.89 -32.19
N ALA A 6 1.44 -12.53 -31.91
CA ALA A 6 2.34 -12.12 -30.86
C ALA A 6 3.15 -10.88 -31.30
N SER A 7 3.27 -9.87 -30.42
CA SER A 7 4.24 -8.78 -30.62
C SER A 7 5.66 -9.27 -30.35
N ALA A 8 6.66 -8.51 -30.85
CA ALA A 8 8.07 -8.79 -30.57
C ALA A 8 8.41 -8.73 -29.06
N ASP A 9 7.62 -7.97 -28.30
CA ASP A 9 7.81 -7.77 -26.86
C ASP A 9 7.14 -8.85 -26.02
N ARG A 10 6.56 -9.91 -26.64
CA ARG A 10 5.91 -10.97 -25.89
C ARG A 10 6.92 -11.99 -25.38
N VAL A 11 6.86 -12.27 -24.07
CA VAL A 11 7.65 -13.31 -23.41
C VAL A 11 6.74 -14.38 -22.76
N VAL A 12 7.31 -15.52 -22.41
CA VAL A 12 6.61 -16.56 -21.66
C VAL A 12 6.44 -16.11 -20.20
N PRO A 13 5.21 -16.06 -19.66
CA PRO A 13 4.99 -15.70 -18.27
C PRO A 13 5.69 -16.68 -17.32
N PRO A 14 6.41 -16.20 -16.28
CA PRO A 14 7.10 -17.07 -15.32
C PRO A 14 6.17 -17.82 -14.36
N CYS A 15 4.88 -17.44 -14.29
CA CYS A 15 3.91 -18.03 -13.38
C CYS A 15 2.82 -18.79 -14.13
N PRO A 16 2.59 -20.09 -13.86
CA PRO A 16 1.55 -20.89 -14.56
C PRO A 16 0.13 -20.39 -14.29
N HIS A 17 -0.11 -19.70 -13.19
CA HIS A 17 -1.43 -19.12 -12.89
C HIS A 17 -1.80 -17.94 -13.80
N PHE A 18 -0.84 -17.41 -14.57
CA PHE A 18 -1.14 -16.39 -15.58
C PHE A 18 -2.13 -16.91 -16.61
N ASP A 19 -1.92 -18.14 -17.12
CA ASP A 19 -2.81 -18.75 -18.11
C ASP A 19 -4.18 -19.16 -17.51
N GLN A 20 -4.24 -19.33 -16.19
CA GLN A 20 -5.49 -19.55 -15.46
C GLN A 20 -6.25 -18.23 -15.20
N GLY A 21 -5.71 -17.09 -15.62
CA GLY A 21 -6.32 -15.78 -15.47
C GLY A 21 -6.21 -15.18 -14.07
N CYS A 22 -5.20 -15.56 -13.28
CA CYS A 22 -4.95 -14.97 -11.97
C CYS A 22 -4.85 -13.43 -12.05
N GLY A 23 -5.65 -12.72 -11.24
CA GLY A 23 -5.74 -11.26 -11.25
C GLY A 23 -4.56 -10.53 -10.59
N GLY A 24 -3.61 -11.26 -9.98
CA GLY A 24 -2.47 -10.65 -9.30
C GLY A 24 -1.41 -10.05 -10.23
N CYS A 25 -1.25 -10.61 -11.44
CA CYS A 25 -0.16 -10.28 -12.37
C CYS A 25 -0.62 -10.35 -13.82
N ALA A 26 -1.25 -9.28 -14.34
CA ALA A 26 -1.83 -9.28 -15.69
C ALA A 26 -0.81 -9.06 -16.82
N LEU A 27 0.45 -8.68 -16.52
CA LEU A 27 1.43 -8.21 -17.50
C LEU A 27 2.72 -9.03 -17.54
N GLN A 28 2.73 -10.26 -17.00
CA GLN A 28 3.90 -11.14 -17.01
C GLN A 28 4.35 -11.59 -18.41
N HIS A 29 3.48 -11.46 -19.39
CA HIS A 29 3.74 -11.82 -20.79
C HIS A 29 4.49 -10.75 -21.58
N TRP A 30 4.89 -9.67 -20.93
CA TRP A 30 5.52 -8.54 -21.60
C TRP A 30 7.02 -8.49 -21.31
N ASP A 31 7.82 -8.19 -22.34
CA ASP A 31 9.26 -7.94 -22.19
C ASP A 31 9.52 -6.87 -21.14
N ASP A 32 10.56 -7.07 -20.39
CA ASP A 32 10.87 -6.27 -19.19
C ASP A 32 11.15 -4.80 -19.50
N ALA A 33 11.86 -4.52 -20.61
CA ALA A 33 12.17 -3.17 -21.02
C ALA A 33 10.93 -2.44 -21.55
N ALA A 34 10.14 -3.11 -22.40
CA ALA A 34 8.89 -2.57 -22.94
C ALA A 34 7.87 -2.32 -21.82
N TYR A 35 7.73 -3.26 -20.87
CA TYR A 35 6.89 -3.12 -19.68
C TYR A 35 7.31 -1.92 -18.82
N GLY A 36 8.61 -1.76 -18.56
CA GLY A 36 9.12 -0.64 -17.76
C GLY A 36 8.90 0.71 -18.44
N ALA A 37 9.14 0.78 -19.76
CA ALA A 37 8.88 1.98 -20.56
C ALA A 37 7.40 2.36 -20.54
N TRP A 38 6.50 1.38 -20.66
CA TRP A 38 5.07 1.59 -20.60
C TRP A 38 4.62 2.12 -19.24
N LYS A 39 5.08 1.52 -18.12
CA LYS A 39 4.75 2.00 -16.76
C LYS A 39 5.18 3.45 -16.54
N ARG A 40 6.40 3.79 -16.95
CA ARG A 40 6.87 5.17 -16.91
C ARG A 40 5.99 6.08 -17.77
N GLY A 41 5.60 5.60 -18.94
CA GLY A 41 4.69 6.30 -19.88
C GLY A 41 3.33 6.63 -19.27
N LEU A 42 2.80 5.80 -18.38
CA LEU A 42 1.53 6.09 -17.66
C LEU A 42 1.64 7.36 -16.82
N ILE A 43 2.78 7.57 -16.15
CA ILE A 43 3.02 8.77 -15.32
C ILE A 43 3.24 10.00 -16.22
N VAL A 44 4.03 9.86 -17.29
CA VAL A 44 4.21 10.94 -18.28
C VAL A 44 2.86 11.40 -18.81
N ALA A 45 2.02 10.48 -19.27
CA ALA A 45 0.70 10.79 -19.81
C ALA A 45 -0.25 11.41 -18.75
N ALA A 46 -0.16 10.96 -17.50
CA ALA A 46 -0.96 11.52 -16.41
C ALA A 46 -0.59 13.00 -16.15
N LEU A 47 0.70 13.31 -16.08
CA LEU A 47 1.20 14.66 -15.84
C LEU A 47 0.95 15.59 -17.04
N GLN A 48 1.04 15.08 -18.26
CA GLN A 48 0.65 15.85 -19.46
C GLN A 48 -0.83 16.23 -19.43
N ARG A 49 -1.71 15.29 -19.05
CA ARG A 49 -3.15 15.60 -18.87
C ARG A 49 -3.41 16.59 -17.74
N ALA A 50 -2.52 16.65 -16.73
CA ALA A 50 -2.57 17.64 -15.66
C ALA A 50 -2.14 19.06 -16.10
N GLY A 51 -1.68 19.24 -17.33
CA GLY A 51 -1.21 20.52 -17.87
C GLY A 51 0.29 20.75 -17.75
N VAL A 52 1.07 19.69 -17.50
CA VAL A 52 2.56 19.74 -17.56
C VAL A 52 3.00 19.35 -18.99
N PRO A 53 3.40 20.28 -19.87
CA PRO A 53 3.60 19.99 -21.30
C PRO A 53 4.72 18.98 -21.56
N VAL A 54 5.84 19.13 -20.85
CA VAL A 54 7.00 18.23 -20.93
C VAL A 54 7.39 17.85 -19.50
N PRO A 55 6.73 16.83 -18.91
CA PRO A 55 7.00 16.44 -17.54
C PRO A 55 8.38 15.79 -17.42
N GLU A 56 9.18 16.28 -16.50
CA GLU A 56 10.44 15.64 -16.12
C GLU A 56 10.12 14.44 -15.19
N VAL A 57 10.15 13.25 -15.77
CA VAL A 57 9.89 11.99 -15.09
C VAL A 57 11.15 11.16 -15.03
N GLY A 58 11.59 10.80 -13.83
CA GLY A 58 12.76 9.97 -13.59
C GLY A 58 12.66 8.58 -14.21
N ALA A 59 13.72 7.79 -14.06
CA ALA A 59 13.71 6.38 -14.38
C ALA A 59 12.72 5.63 -13.46
N LEU A 60 12.13 4.54 -13.98
CA LEU A 60 11.27 3.68 -13.17
C LEU A 60 12.11 2.95 -12.12
N VAL A 61 11.80 3.17 -10.85
CA VAL A 61 12.36 2.39 -9.75
C VAL A 61 11.56 1.09 -9.65
N ARG A 62 12.24 -0.05 -9.77
CA ARG A 62 11.57 -1.36 -9.77
C ARG A 62 11.83 -2.10 -8.48
N THR A 63 10.85 -2.92 -8.06
CA THR A 63 11.01 -3.87 -6.97
C THR A 63 11.29 -5.26 -7.50
N SER A 64 11.94 -6.08 -6.68
CA SER A 64 12.30 -7.45 -7.03
C SER A 64 11.06 -8.38 -7.06
N PRO A 65 11.07 -9.45 -7.88
CA PRO A 65 10.17 -10.59 -7.67
C PRO A 65 10.28 -11.12 -6.24
N ALA A 66 9.26 -11.82 -5.78
CA ALA A 66 9.19 -12.41 -4.43
C ALA A 66 9.36 -11.40 -3.27
N SER A 67 9.10 -10.11 -3.50
CA SER A 67 9.22 -9.03 -2.50
C SER A 67 7.89 -8.57 -1.90
N ARG A 68 6.74 -9.02 -2.47
CA ARG A 68 5.42 -8.57 -2.03
C ARG A 68 5.08 -9.09 -0.63
N ARG A 69 5.05 -8.19 0.34
CA ARG A 69 4.84 -8.49 1.76
C ARG A 69 3.41 -8.31 2.27
N ARG A 70 2.48 -7.92 1.39
CA ARG A 70 1.06 -7.75 1.73
C ARG A 70 0.19 -8.38 0.65
N MET A 71 -0.71 -9.29 1.05
CA MET A 71 -1.62 -9.98 0.15
C MET A 71 -2.97 -10.16 0.83
N ASP A 72 -4.04 -9.93 0.09
CA ASP A 72 -5.41 -10.30 0.50
C ASP A 72 -5.85 -11.50 -0.34
N PHE A 73 -5.82 -12.68 0.29
CA PHE A 73 -6.24 -13.91 -0.35
C PHE A 73 -7.74 -14.09 -0.22
N ALA A 74 -8.40 -14.44 -1.31
CA ALA A 74 -9.74 -14.99 -1.27
C ALA A 74 -9.69 -16.46 -0.84
N ALA A 75 -10.63 -16.87 0.00
CA ALA A 75 -10.83 -18.26 0.41
C ALA A 75 -12.25 -18.70 0.02
N GLU A 76 -12.38 -19.82 -0.68
CA GLU A 76 -13.66 -20.34 -1.13
C GLU A 76 -13.76 -21.84 -0.84
N ARG A 77 -14.84 -22.25 -0.18
CA ARG A 77 -15.13 -23.66 0.08
C ARG A 77 -15.65 -24.34 -1.18
N CYS A 78 -15.11 -25.49 -1.51
CA CYS A 78 -15.53 -26.33 -2.63
C CYS A 78 -15.65 -27.79 -2.19
N GLU A 79 -16.20 -28.68 -3.04
CA GLU A 79 -16.36 -30.11 -2.76
C GLU A 79 -15.03 -30.78 -2.36
N GLY A 80 -13.91 -30.39 -2.97
CA GLY A 80 -12.59 -30.92 -2.69
C GLY A 80 -11.87 -30.29 -1.49
N GLY A 81 -12.43 -29.26 -0.87
CA GLY A 81 -11.78 -28.56 0.26
C GLY A 81 -11.93 -27.05 0.25
N VAL A 82 -10.81 -26.32 0.19
CA VAL A 82 -10.78 -24.86 0.15
C VAL A 82 -9.81 -24.40 -0.94
N LEU A 83 -10.28 -23.54 -1.85
CA LEU A 83 -9.43 -22.76 -2.73
C LEU A 83 -8.92 -21.55 -1.94
N LEU A 84 -7.62 -21.29 -2.01
CA LEU A 84 -6.98 -20.12 -1.37
C LEU A 84 -6.09 -19.43 -2.39
N GLY A 85 -6.45 -18.21 -2.78
CA GLY A 85 -5.71 -17.52 -3.81
C GLY A 85 -6.28 -16.15 -4.18
N LEU A 86 -6.26 -15.82 -5.46
CA LEU A 86 -6.70 -14.52 -5.96
C LEU A 86 -7.84 -14.69 -6.97
N HIS A 87 -8.70 -13.69 -7.03
CA HIS A 87 -9.73 -13.68 -8.05
C HIS A 87 -9.13 -13.56 -9.46
N THR A 88 -9.83 -14.13 -10.44
CA THR A 88 -9.51 -13.93 -11.86
C THR A 88 -9.61 -12.45 -12.24
N VAL A 89 -8.85 -12.03 -13.27
CA VAL A 89 -8.95 -10.69 -13.85
C VAL A 89 -10.41 -10.44 -14.27
N HIS A 90 -11.01 -9.37 -13.74
CA HIS A 90 -12.42 -8.99 -13.99
C HIS A 90 -13.46 -10.08 -13.62
N GLY A 91 -13.09 -11.08 -12.81
CA GLY A 91 -13.97 -12.17 -12.40
C GLY A 91 -14.06 -12.33 -10.87
N ARG A 92 -14.92 -13.30 -10.46
CA ARG A 92 -15.10 -13.67 -9.05
C ARG A 92 -14.58 -15.08 -8.73
N THR A 93 -14.14 -15.82 -9.73
CA THR A 93 -13.58 -17.16 -9.54
C THR A 93 -12.23 -17.06 -8.84
N VAL A 94 -12.01 -17.86 -7.82
CA VAL A 94 -10.74 -17.93 -7.11
C VAL A 94 -9.79 -18.86 -7.85
N VAL A 95 -8.62 -18.36 -8.22
CA VAL A 95 -7.50 -19.17 -8.73
C VAL A 95 -6.73 -19.67 -7.52
N ASP A 96 -6.69 -20.97 -7.30
CA ASP A 96 -5.98 -21.57 -6.17
C ASP A 96 -4.47 -21.45 -6.36
N VAL A 97 -3.81 -20.69 -5.47
CA VAL A 97 -2.39 -20.36 -5.61
C VAL A 97 -1.50 -21.52 -5.14
N GLN A 98 -0.83 -22.17 -6.08
CA GLN A 98 0.14 -23.25 -5.84
C GLN A 98 1.59 -22.76 -5.96
N THR A 99 1.80 -21.62 -6.63
CA THR A 99 3.07 -20.89 -6.72
C THR A 99 2.79 -19.41 -6.89
N CYS A 100 3.74 -18.55 -6.55
CA CYS A 100 3.57 -17.11 -6.74
C CYS A 100 4.94 -16.42 -6.93
N ALA A 101 5.14 -15.83 -8.10
CA ALA A 101 6.41 -15.19 -8.45
C ALA A 101 6.64 -13.84 -7.73
N ILE A 102 5.59 -13.22 -7.16
CA ILE A 102 5.71 -11.90 -6.51
C ILE A 102 5.65 -11.96 -4.99
N LEU A 103 5.04 -13.00 -4.41
CA LEU A 103 4.80 -13.06 -2.97
C LEU A 103 6.10 -13.33 -2.20
N HIS A 104 6.28 -12.62 -1.08
CA HIS A 104 7.38 -12.85 -0.15
C HIS A 104 7.44 -14.32 0.28
N PRO A 105 8.62 -14.96 0.27
CA PRO A 105 8.75 -16.41 0.56
C PRO A 105 8.14 -16.82 1.89
N GLY A 106 8.28 -15.99 2.93
CA GLY A 106 7.68 -16.25 4.26
C GLY A 106 6.15 -16.28 4.24
N LEU A 107 5.49 -15.43 3.43
CA LEU A 107 4.04 -15.50 3.24
C LEU A 107 3.65 -16.70 2.36
N PHE A 108 4.43 -16.96 1.31
CA PHE A 108 4.15 -18.07 0.42
C PHE A 108 4.22 -19.42 1.15
N ALA A 109 5.18 -19.60 2.07
CA ALA A 109 5.31 -20.80 2.91
C ALA A 109 4.07 -21.07 3.76
N LEU A 110 3.26 -20.04 4.07
CA LEU A 110 2.01 -20.18 4.84
C LEU A 110 0.80 -20.56 3.98
N VAL A 111 0.85 -20.47 2.64
CA VAL A 111 -0.32 -20.69 1.79
C VAL A 111 -0.88 -22.09 1.93
N ALA A 112 -0.04 -23.13 1.86
CA ALA A 112 -0.49 -24.51 1.99
C ALA A 112 -1.00 -24.85 3.40
N PRO A 113 -0.31 -24.48 4.50
CA PRO A 113 -0.84 -24.62 5.86
C PRO A 113 -2.13 -23.85 6.12
N LEU A 114 -2.25 -22.61 5.60
CA LEU A 114 -3.47 -21.81 5.68
C LEU A 114 -4.64 -22.50 5.00
N ARG A 115 -4.46 -23.01 3.79
CA ARG A 115 -5.49 -23.78 3.07
C ARG A 115 -5.96 -24.97 3.90
N GLN A 116 -5.02 -25.68 4.53
CA GLN A 116 -5.34 -26.85 5.36
C GLN A 116 -6.14 -26.46 6.62
N VAL A 117 -5.74 -25.43 7.35
CA VAL A 117 -6.49 -25.00 8.55
C VAL A 117 -7.86 -24.46 8.16
N LEU A 118 -7.98 -23.64 7.10
CA LEU A 118 -9.25 -23.10 6.61
C LEU A 118 -10.23 -24.22 6.21
N ARG A 119 -9.75 -25.31 5.62
CA ARG A 119 -10.54 -26.50 5.31
C ARG A 119 -11.20 -27.08 6.57
N GLY A 120 -10.53 -27.03 7.70
CA GLY A 120 -11.00 -27.53 8.99
C GLY A 120 -11.94 -26.61 9.74
N LEU A 121 -12.13 -25.34 9.32
CA LEU A 121 -12.97 -24.38 10.03
C LEU A 121 -14.44 -24.53 9.66
N ALA A 122 -15.30 -24.73 10.65
CA ALA A 122 -16.76 -24.64 10.48
C ALA A 122 -17.21 -23.18 10.22
N ALA A 123 -16.45 -22.21 10.67
CA ALA A 123 -16.69 -20.79 10.45
C ALA A 123 -16.58 -20.38 8.96
N LEU A 124 -15.78 -21.06 8.14
CA LEU A 124 -15.74 -20.85 6.70
C LEU A 124 -16.81 -21.70 6.04
N ARG A 125 -18.00 -21.14 5.82
CA ARG A 125 -19.14 -21.86 5.24
C ARG A 125 -19.07 -21.91 3.73
N HIS A 126 -18.86 -20.78 3.07
CA HIS A 126 -18.77 -20.64 1.62
C HIS A 126 -17.53 -19.85 1.21
N ARG A 127 -17.35 -18.65 1.79
CA ARG A 127 -16.30 -17.71 1.39
C ARG A 127 -15.70 -16.99 2.58
N GLY A 128 -14.48 -16.54 2.38
CA GLY A 128 -13.76 -15.72 3.36
C GLY A 128 -12.56 -15.06 2.70
N SER A 129 -11.73 -14.43 3.50
CA SER A 129 -10.45 -13.90 3.04
C SER A 129 -9.37 -14.02 4.11
N VAL A 130 -8.11 -13.91 3.68
CA VAL A 130 -6.95 -13.84 4.57
C VAL A 130 -6.10 -12.67 4.13
N LEU A 131 -6.21 -11.55 4.86
CA LEU A 131 -5.28 -10.44 4.69
C LEU A 131 -3.99 -10.76 5.45
N ALA A 132 -2.91 -10.96 4.72
CA ALA A 132 -1.62 -11.37 5.24
C ALA A 132 -0.60 -10.24 5.05
N ASN A 133 0.09 -9.85 6.12
CA ASN A 133 1.25 -8.97 6.11
C ASN A 133 2.48 -9.74 6.58
N TRP A 134 3.63 -9.54 5.94
CA TRP A 134 4.94 -9.98 6.43
C TRP A 134 5.66 -8.80 7.05
N LEU A 135 5.85 -8.85 8.35
CA LEU A 135 6.42 -7.80 9.19
C LEU A 135 7.72 -8.28 9.84
N GLU A 136 8.44 -7.38 10.52
CA GLU A 136 9.68 -7.71 11.20
C GLU A 136 9.49 -8.70 12.37
N GLY A 137 8.30 -8.67 13.00
CA GLY A 137 7.90 -9.66 14.02
C GLY A 137 7.30 -10.95 13.46
N GLY A 138 7.33 -11.18 12.14
CA GLY A 138 6.73 -12.34 11.47
C GLY A 138 5.40 -12.03 10.76
N ALA A 139 4.67 -13.08 10.40
CA ALA A 139 3.40 -12.93 9.71
C ALA A 139 2.30 -12.39 10.64
N ASP A 140 1.52 -11.45 10.10
CA ASP A 140 0.31 -10.90 10.70
C ASP A 140 -0.88 -11.24 9.81
N LEU A 141 -1.81 -12.04 10.31
CA LEU A 141 -2.94 -12.55 9.54
C LEU A 141 -4.26 -12.06 10.12
N LEU A 142 -5.09 -11.48 9.26
CA LEU A 142 -6.49 -11.22 9.54
C LEU A 142 -7.34 -12.17 8.68
N ILE A 143 -7.99 -13.13 9.33
CA ILE A 143 -8.84 -14.13 8.70
C ILE A 143 -10.29 -13.69 8.83
N ARG A 144 -10.99 -13.60 7.72
CA ARG A 144 -12.42 -13.31 7.66
C ARG A 144 -13.19 -14.52 7.18
N THR A 145 -14.30 -14.81 7.82
CA THR A 145 -15.20 -15.92 7.45
C THR A 145 -16.65 -15.47 7.44
N ASP A 146 -17.48 -16.17 6.70
CA ASP A 146 -18.92 -15.93 6.56
C ASP A 146 -19.77 -16.66 7.61
N GLY A 147 -19.15 -17.26 8.60
CA GLY A 147 -19.78 -17.87 9.77
C GLY A 147 -19.04 -17.54 11.06
N PRO A 148 -19.69 -17.63 12.23
CA PRO A 148 -19.10 -17.29 13.52
C PRO A 148 -17.99 -18.26 13.94
N LEU A 149 -16.96 -17.75 14.61
CA LEU A 149 -15.84 -18.55 15.08
C LEU A 149 -16.18 -19.31 16.37
N ALA A 150 -16.40 -20.62 16.25
CA ALA A 150 -16.59 -21.48 17.40
C ALA A 150 -15.29 -21.67 18.21
N PRO A 151 -15.37 -22.03 19.52
CA PRO A 151 -14.19 -22.29 20.35
C PRO A 151 -13.24 -23.35 19.75
N THR A 152 -13.78 -24.39 19.11
CA THR A 152 -13.01 -25.43 18.42
C THR A 152 -12.21 -24.86 17.23
N ASP A 153 -12.79 -23.96 16.44
CA ASP A 153 -12.11 -23.32 15.33
C ASP A 153 -11.06 -22.31 15.80
N ARG A 154 -11.35 -21.59 16.90
CA ARG A 154 -10.35 -20.74 17.57
C ARG A 154 -9.12 -21.54 18.00
N GLY A 155 -9.33 -22.75 18.59
CA GLY A 155 -8.26 -23.68 18.95
C GLY A 155 -7.42 -24.12 17.74
N LYS A 156 -8.05 -24.43 16.58
CA LYS A 156 -7.34 -24.79 15.35
C LYS A 156 -6.46 -23.65 14.82
N LEU A 157 -6.98 -22.42 14.82
CA LEU A 157 -6.22 -21.24 14.41
C LEU A 157 -5.05 -20.93 15.34
N ALA A 158 -5.24 -21.09 16.65
CA ALA A 158 -4.17 -20.92 17.64
C ALA A 158 -3.07 -22.01 17.47
N ALA A 159 -3.47 -23.27 17.26
CA ALA A 159 -2.54 -24.36 16.98
C ALA A 159 -1.78 -24.14 15.65
N PHE A 160 -2.45 -23.65 14.61
CA PHE A 160 -1.82 -23.25 13.36
C PHE A 160 -0.78 -22.15 13.60
N ALA A 161 -1.12 -21.09 14.34
CA ALA A 161 -0.19 -20.01 14.65
C ALA A 161 1.06 -20.54 15.36
N ALA A 162 0.90 -21.38 16.38
CA ALA A 162 1.99 -21.99 17.12
C ALA A 162 2.85 -22.91 16.26
N GLY A 163 2.23 -23.74 15.40
CA GLY A 163 2.93 -24.73 14.57
C GLY A 163 3.74 -24.10 13.43
N PHE A 164 3.34 -22.92 12.94
CA PHE A 164 4.00 -22.25 11.82
C PHE A 164 4.66 -20.91 12.18
N GLY A 165 4.74 -20.57 13.46
CA GLY A 165 5.42 -19.36 13.93
C GLY A 165 4.75 -18.07 13.45
N VAL A 166 3.42 -18.05 13.31
CA VAL A 166 2.69 -16.86 12.89
C VAL A 166 2.62 -15.88 14.07
N GLY A 167 3.17 -14.68 13.91
CA GLY A 167 3.29 -13.70 14.98
C GLY A 167 1.93 -13.30 15.57
N ARG A 168 0.96 -12.96 14.70
CA ARG A 168 -0.41 -12.61 15.11
C ARG A 168 -1.44 -13.24 14.18
N VAL A 169 -2.50 -13.79 14.76
CA VAL A 169 -3.72 -14.20 14.06
C VAL A 169 -4.90 -13.49 14.68
N THR A 170 -5.62 -12.75 13.88
CA THR A 170 -6.91 -12.15 14.21
C THR A 170 -8.00 -12.70 13.30
N TRP A 171 -9.22 -12.66 13.78
CA TRP A 171 -10.39 -13.12 13.05
C TRP A 171 -11.50 -12.07 13.08
N ALA A 172 -12.29 -12.00 12.02
CA ALA A 172 -13.52 -11.21 11.96
C ALA A 172 -14.62 -11.97 11.20
N LEU A 173 -15.86 -11.76 11.61
CA LEU A 173 -17.03 -12.16 10.85
C LEU A 173 -17.26 -11.14 9.74
N ASP A 174 -17.17 -11.57 8.50
CA ASP A 174 -17.25 -10.68 7.33
C ASP A 174 -16.36 -9.42 7.51
N ASP A 175 -16.90 -8.23 7.32
CA ASP A 175 -16.19 -6.95 7.53
C ASP A 175 -16.29 -6.43 8.98
N GLY A 176 -16.59 -7.30 9.93
CA GLY A 176 -16.71 -6.95 11.35
C GLY A 176 -15.37 -6.57 12.00
N VAL A 177 -15.45 -6.21 13.29
CA VAL A 177 -14.28 -5.82 14.08
C VAL A 177 -13.38 -7.02 14.32
N PRO A 178 -12.06 -6.92 14.05
CA PRO A 178 -11.13 -8.01 14.30
C PRO A 178 -11.00 -8.36 15.78
N GLU A 179 -11.08 -9.66 16.08
CA GLU A 179 -10.83 -10.24 17.40
C GLU A 179 -9.48 -10.95 17.43
N MET A 180 -8.75 -10.84 18.54
CA MET A 180 -7.49 -11.57 18.73
C MET A 180 -7.75 -13.07 18.92
N VAL A 181 -7.08 -13.88 18.10
CA VAL A 181 -7.09 -15.35 18.24
C VAL A 181 -5.78 -15.85 18.85
N SER A 182 -4.65 -15.39 18.34
CA SER A 182 -3.31 -15.77 18.81
C SER A 182 -2.34 -14.59 18.64
N LEU A 183 -1.49 -14.40 19.63
CA LEU A 183 -0.39 -13.45 19.62
C LEU A 183 0.85 -14.14 20.17
N LEU A 184 1.73 -14.64 19.33
CA LEU A 184 3.01 -15.25 19.70
C LEU A 184 4.11 -14.20 19.81
N THR A 185 4.12 -13.28 18.84
CA THR A 185 5.06 -12.16 18.77
C THR A 185 4.31 -10.95 18.22
N ALA A 186 4.39 -9.81 18.91
CA ALA A 186 3.77 -8.60 18.42
C ALA A 186 4.41 -8.20 17.07
N PRO A 187 3.66 -8.21 15.97
CA PRO A 187 4.20 -7.82 14.67
C PRO A 187 4.48 -6.32 14.67
N PHE A 188 5.60 -5.91 14.09
CA PHE A 188 5.98 -4.52 13.99
C PHE A 188 6.64 -4.19 12.65
N ALA A 189 6.62 -2.93 12.28
CA ALA A 189 7.38 -2.36 11.18
C ALA A 189 8.24 -1.21 11.73
N SER A 190 9.41 -0.99 11.12
CA SER A 190 10.32 0.09 11.51
C SER A 190 10.30 1.18 10.44
N PHE A 191 9.87 2.38 10.83
CA PHE A 191 9.85 3.56 9.95
C PHE A 191 10.82 4.61 10.48
N GLY A 192 11.87 4.91 9.70
CA GLY A 192 12.92 5.82 10.15
C GLY A 192 13.59 5.41 11.47
N GLY A 193 13.70 4.11 11.74
CA GLY A 193 14.23 3.56 12.98
C GLY A 193 13.22 3.52 14.15
N ILE A 194 12.00 3.98 13.96
CA ILE A 194 10.95 3.96 14.99
C ILE A 194 10.09 2.69 14.78
N ARG A 195 10.02 1.87 15.81
CA ARG A 195 9.19 0.66 15.84
C ARG A 195 7.72 1.04 16.03
N VAL A 196 6.87 0.62 15.09
CA VAL A 196 5.43 0.79 15.13
C VAL A 196 4.77 -0.59 15.10
N GLU A 197 3.77 -0.80 15.94
CA GLU A 197 2.92 -2.00 15.93
C GLU A 197 1.63 -1.69 15.18
N PRO A 198 1.50 -2.09 13.90
CA PRO A 198 0.31 -1.81 13.10
C PRO A 198 -0.92 -2.53 13.67
N PRO A 199 -2.13 -1.97 13.52
CA PRO A 199 -3.34 -2.68 13.86
C PRO A 199 -3.55 -3.89 12.94
N PRO A 200 -4.38 -4.88 13.34
CA PRO A 200 -4.73 -6.01 12.48
C PRO A 200 -5.26 -5.55 11.13
N GLY A 201 -4.72 -6.12 10.05
CA GLY A 201 -5.12 -5.79 8.70
C GLY A 201 -4.68 -4.41 8.21
N ALA A 202 -3.78 -3.71 8.90
CA ALA A 202 -3.29 -2.40 8.50
C ALA A 202 -2.80 -2.37 7.05
N PHE A 203 -3.03 -1.23 6.41
CA PHE A 203 -2.40 -0.95 5.12
C PHE A 203 -0.90 -0.70 5.34
N LEU A 204 -0.09 -1.35 4.53
CA LEU A 204 1.36 -1.17 4.41
C LEU A 204 1.72 -1.19 2.93
N GLN A 205 2.82 -0.55 2.57
CA GLN A 205 3.31 -0.57 1.18
C GLN A 205 3.59 -2.01 0.74
N ALA A 206 3.34 -2.30 -0.54
CA ALA A 206 3.31 -3.66 -1.08
C ALA A 206 4.63 -4.42 -0.91
N SER A 207 5.77 -3.72 -0.90
CA SER A 207 7.10 -4.29 -0.65
C SER A 207 7.96 -3.33 0.18
N ALA A 208 8.98 -3.85 0.86
CA ALA A 208 9.94 -3.04 1.60
C ALA A 208 10.79 -2.16 0.66
N GLU A 209 11.15 -2.69 -0.52
CA GLU A 209 11.89 -1.93 -1.55
C GLU A 209 11.06 -0.75 -2.07
N GLY A 210 9.78 -0.97 -2.36
CA GLY A 210 8.86 0.09 -2.81
C GLY A 210 8.66 1.16 -1.74
N GLU A 211 8.49 0.76 -0.48
CA GLU A 211 8.42 1.67 0.64
C GLU A 211 9.69 2.52 0.78
N ALA A 212 10.86 1.88 0.73
CA ALA A 212 12.13 2.59 0.80
C ALA A 212 12.29 3.60 -0.35
N ALA A 213 11.86 3.24 -1.57
CA ALA A 213 11.91 4.13 -2.72
C ALA A 213 10.96 5.34 -2.57
N ILE A 214 9.73 5.13 -2.06
CA ILE A 214 8.79 6.21 -1.76
C ILE A 214 9.38 7.15 -0.72
N VAL A 215 9.87 6.60 0.40
CA VAL A 215 10.48 7.38 1.48
C VAL A 215 11.69 8.17 0.98
N ALA A 216 12.58 7.55 0.21
CA ALA A 216 13.75 8.21 -0.36
C ALA A 216 13.36 9.39 -1.27
N ALA A 217 12.36 9.20 -2.14
CA ALA A 217 11.87 10.27 -3.02
C ALA A 217 11.23 11.42 -2.24
N VAL A 218 10.47 11.12 -1.17
CA VAL A 218 9.90 12.15 -0.28
C VAL A 218 11.00 12.90 0.49
N LEU A 219 11.98 12.19 1.04
CA LEU A 219 13.11 12.82 1.77
C LEU A 219 13.97 13.70 0.85
N ALA A 220 14.17 13.30 -0.41
CA ALA A 220 14.87 14.11 -1.40
C ALA A 220 14.14 15.44 -1.71
N ALA A 221 12.82 15.49 -1.48
CA ALA A 221 12.01 16.69 -1.64
C ALA A 221 12.04 17.61 -0.40
N VAL A 222 12.67 17.23 0.70
CA VAL A 222 12.79 18.09 1.88
C VAL A 222 13.65 19.32 1.52
N PRO A 223 13.19 20.56 1.79
CA PRO A 223 13.97 21.76 1.47
C PRO A 223 15.35 21.75 2.13
N ALA A 224 16.39 22.12 1.38
CA ALA A 224 17.77 22.12 1.88
C ALA A 224 18.00 23.13 3.04
N LYS A 225 17.23 24.22 3.05
CA LYS A 225 17.30 25.24 4.12
C LYS A 225 16.13 25.08 5.07
N LEU A 226 16.38 24.46 6.20
CA LEU A 226 15.44 24.33 7.31
C LEU A 226 15.88 25.19 8.49
N THR A 227 14.90 25.63 9.28
CA THR A 227 15.12 26.28 10.58
C THR A 227 14.60 25.37 11.69
N GLY A 228 14.94 25.64 12.94
CA GLY A 228 14.38 24.88 14.08
C GLY A 228 12.86 24.97 14.23
N ARG A 229 12.21 25.88 13.47
CA ARG A 229 10.75 26.06 13.41
C ARG A 229 10.11 25.45 12.17
N SER A 230 10.91 24.94 11.22
CA SER A 230 10.37 24.30 10.01
C SER A 230 9.54 23.08 10.37
N ARG A 231 8.38 22.96 9.73
CA ARG A 231 7.47 21.81 9.90
C ARG A 231 6.97 21.30 8.54
N ALA A 232 6.73 20.02 8.49
CA ALA A 232 5.93 19.40 7.45
C ALA A 232 4.51 19.16 7.94
N VAL A 233 3.57 19.12 7.00
CA VAL A 233 2.22 18.59 7.20
C VAL A 233 2.11 17.32 6.38
N GLU A 234 1.80 16.21 7.01
CA GLU A 234 1.56 14.93 6.36
C GLU A 234 0.08 14.58 6.42
N LEU A 235 -0.50 14.27 5.29
CA LEU A 235 -1.91 13.96 5.12
C LEU A 235 -2.06 12.51 4.64
N TYR A 236 -3.00 11.77 5.25
CA TYR A 236 -3.18 10.32 5.03
C TYR A 236 -1.97 9.51 5.51
N ALA A 237 -1.53 9.79 6.74
CA ALA A 237 -0.25 9.29 7.26
C ALA A 237 -0.19 7.78 7.53
N GLY A 238 -1.34 7.09 7.56
CA GLY A 238 -1.42 5.65 7.83
C GLY A 238 -0.74 5.28 9.15
N CYS A 239 0.17 4.32 9.10
CA CYS A 239 0.97 3.89 10.24
C CYS A 239 2.28 4.69 10.43
N GLY A 240 2.44 5.83 9.74
CA GLY A 240 3.60 6.72 9.90
C GLY A 240 4.80 6.36 9.01
N THR A 241 4.57 5.63 7.93
CA THR A 241 5.59 5.17 6.96
C THR A 241 6.46 6.32 6.45
N ILE A 242 5.86 7.48 6.15
CA ILE A 242 6.55 8.67 5.65
C ILE A 242 6.88 9.62 6.83
N GLY A 243 5.96 9.77 7.77
CA GLY A 243 6.06 10.73 8.86
C GLY A 243 7.25 10.53 9.78
N PHE A 244 7.53 9.30 10.20
CA PHE A 244 8.67 9.02 11.05
C PHE A 244 10.03 9.31 10.38
N PRO A 245 10.29 8.88 9.13
CA PRO A 245 11.48 9.32 8.40
C PRO A 245 11.60 10.84 8.27
N LEU A 246 10.51 11.55 7.96
CA LEU A 246 10.49 13.00 7.91
C LEU A 246 10.80 13.64 9.26
N ALA A 247 10.31 13.06 10.36
CA ALA A 247 10.53 13.55 11.71
C ALA A 247 12.01 13.52 12.13
N ALA A 248 12.87 12.77 11.44
CA ALA A 248 14.32 12.84 11.60
C ALA A 248 14.89 14.21 11.13
N HIS A 249 14.23 14.92 10.23
CA HIS A 249 14.71 16.16 9.60
C HIS A 249 14.03 17.42 10.13
N LEU A 250 12.70 17.39 10.36
CA LEU A 250 11.92 18.55 10.80
C LEU A 250 10.73 18.09 11.66
N ARG A 251 9.96 19.04 12.21
CA ARG A 251 8.71 18.71 12.91
C ARG A 251 7.67 18.23 11.90
N VAL A 252 6.89 17.20 12.25
CA VAL A 252 5.82 16.66 11.40
C VAL A 252 4.50 16.74 12.13
N GLN A 253 3.51 17.38 11.52
CA GLN A 253 2.11 17.29 11.90
C GLN A 253 1.43 16.30 10.97
N ALA A 254 1.10 15.12 11.47
CA ALA A 254 0.53 14.02 10.70
C ALA A 254 -0.97 13.87 10.98
N PHE A 255 -1.74 13.60 9.92
CA PHE A 255 -3.20 13.44 10.00
C PHE A 255 -3.60 12.12 9.35
N GLU A 256 -4.41 11.35 10.08
CA GLU A 256 -4.90 10.04 9.63
C GLU A 256 -6.36 9.84 10.05
N GLY A 257 -7.19 9.33 9.13
CA GLY A 257 -8.61 9.07 9.38
C GLY A 257 -8.86 7.77 10.15
N ASP A 258 -8.08 6.73 9.88
CA ASP A 258 -8.20 5.46 10.60
C ASP A 258 -7.73 5.60 12.05
N GLY A 259 -8.67 5.40 12.99
CA GLY A 259 -8.40 5.58 14.41
C GLY A 259 -7.38 4.58 14.98
N LEU A 260 -7.32 3.36 14.45
CA LEU A 260 -6.39 2.33 14.91
C LEU A 260 -4.97 2.60 14.37
N ALA A 261 -4.85 3.00 13.11
CA ALA A 261 -3.57 3.42 12.54
C ALA A 261 -3.04 4.66 13.27
N ALA A 262 -3.85 5.71 13.44
CA ALA A 262 -3.47 6.89 14.20
C ALA A 262 -3.06 6.56 15.65
N ALA A 263 -3.77 5.64 16.31
CA ALA A 263 -3.41 5.19 17.67
C ALA A 263 -2.07 4.45 17.70
N SER A 264 -1.73 3.67 16.66
CA SER A 264 -0.44 2.97 16.58
C SER A 264 0.72 3.98 16.48
N VAL A 265 0.55 5.03 15.67
CA VAL A 265 1.53 6.11 15.55
C VAL A 265 1.67 6.89 16.85
N ARG A 266 0.56 7.26 17.51
CA ARG A 266 0.60 7.95 18.81
C ARG A 266 1.33 7.17 19.88
N ARG A 267 1.23 5.83 19.90
CA ARG A 267 2.02 5.00 20.83
C ARG A 267 3.53 5.05 20.55
N ALA A 268 3.91 5.17 19.28
CA ALA A 268 5.29 5.13 18.84
C ALA A 268 5.97 6.52 18.79
N GLN A 269 5.21 7.62 18.78
CA GLN A 269 5.75 8.97 18.51
C GLN A 269 6.54 9.59 19.68
N SER A 270 6.49 9.02 20.88
CA SER A 270 7.21 9.56 22.05
C SER A 270 8.70 9.69 21.76
N GLY A 271 9.28 10.85 22.09
CA GLY A 271 10.68 11.16 21.82
C GLY A 271 11.00 11.50 20.35
N THR A 272 10.01 11.53 19.46
CA THR A 272 10.17 11.98 18.06
C THR A 272 9.69 13.41 17.86
N ARG A 273 9.84 13.93 16.64
CA ARG A 273 9.29 15.25 16.24
C ARG A 273 7.99 15.11 15.44
N LEU A 274 7.31 13.96 15.51
CA LEU A 274 6.03 13.70 14.89
C LEU A 274 4.90 13.90 15.90
N ASP A 275 3.83 14.57 15.49
CA ASP A 275 2.59 14.72 16.24
C ASP A 275 1.42 14.24 15.41
N MET A 276 0.75 13.15 15.85
CA MET A 276 -0.34 12.48 15.14
C MET A 276 -1.70 12.96 15.64
N THR A 277 -2.49 13.48 14.71
CA THR A 277 -3.90 13.83 14.92
C THR A 277 -4.79 12.91 14.11
N GLN A 278 -5.76 12.25 14.78
CA GLN A 278 -6.81 11.52 14.08
C GLN A 278 -7.79 12.50 13.45
N ARG A 279 -7.96 12.44 12.11
CA ARG A 279 -8.88 13.31 11.39
C ARG A 279 -9.29 12.71 10.03
N ASP A 280 -10.57 12.59 9.81
CA ASP A 280 -11.14 12.21 8.51
C ASP A 280 -11.01 13.39 7.55
N LEU A 281 -10.02 13.32 6.65
CA LEU A 281 -9.71 14.38 5.70
C LEU A 281 -10.71 14.50 4.54
N VAL A 282 -11.61 13.53 4.37
CA VAL A 282 -12.72 13.63 3.41
C VAL A 282 -13.83 14.51 3.98
N ARG A 283 -14.16 14.31 5.27
CA ARG A 283 -15.23 15.05 5.95
C ARG A 283 -14.74 16.38 6.53
N GLN A 284 -13.50 16.43 6.97
CA GLN A 284 -12.89 17.57 7.65
C GLN A 284 -11.48 17.84 7.08
N PRO A 285 -11.36 18.27 5.81
CA PRO A 285 -10.07 18.56 5.24
C PRO A 285 -9.37 19.70 5.99
N LEU A 286 -8.01 19.71 5.98
CA LEU A 286 -7.23 20.81 6.54
C LEU A 286 -7.43 22.06 5.71
N SER A 287 -7.77 23.16 6.38
CA SER A 287 -7.85 24.49 5.76
C SER A 287 -6.46 25.02 5.38
N ALA A 288 -6.40 25.93 4.44
CA ALA A 288 -5.16 26.63 4.07
C ALA A 288 -4.50 27.33 5.29
N LYS A 289 -5.30 27.84 6.23
CA LYS A 289 -4.81 28.48 7.46
C LYS A 289 -4.07 27.49 8.37
N GLU A 290 -4.52 26.26 8.50
CA GLU A 290 -3.87 25.21 9.31
C GLU A 290 -2.53 24.78 8.72
N MET A 291 -2.36 24.87 7.40
CA MET A 291 -1.14 24.57 6.68
C MET A 291 -0.14 25.75 6.62
N LYS A 292 -0.57 26.96 7.04
CA LYS A 292 0.22 28.19 6.94
C LYS A 292 1.62 28.04 7.54
N GLY A 293 2.65 28.41 6.74
CA GLY A 293 4.06 28.34 7.14
C GLY A 293 4.66 26.94 7.19
N ALA A 294 3.98 25.92 6.66
CA ALA A 294 4.58 24.61 6.45
C ALA A 294 5.70 24.72 5.40
N ALA A 295 6.83 24.08 5.65
CA ALA A 295 7.95 24.02 4.70
C ALA A 295 7.61 23.12 3.51
N LEU A 296 6.80 22.08 3.74
CA LEU A 296 6.21 21.22 2.71
C LEU A 296 4.92 20.56 3.24
N VAL A 297 4.05 20.17 2.31
CA VAL A 297 2.91 19.28 2.55
C VAL A 297 3.16 17.99 1.80
N VAL A 298 2.99 16.84 2.46
CA VAL A 298 3.10 15.51 1.86
C VAL A 298 1.72 14.86 1.92
N LEU A 299 1.27 14.27 0.81
CA LEU A 299 0.01 13.52 0.72
C LEU A 299 0.30 12.13 0.15
N ASP A 300 -0.23 11.09 0.82
CA ASP A 300 -0.33 9.71 0.31
C ASP A 300 -1.80 9.24 0.37
N PRO A 301 -2.67 9.82 -0.47
CA PRO A 301 -4.10 9.61 -0.40
C PRO A 301 -4.50 8.20 -0.89
N PRO A 302 -5.73 7.74 -0.57
CA PRO A 302 -6.26 6.50 -1.10
C PRO A 302 -6.37 6.53 -2.62
N TYR A 303 -6.64 5.37 -3.24
CA TYR A 303 -6.72 5.18 -4.70
C TYR A 303 -7.56 6.22 -5.44
N ALA A 304 -8.60 6.75 -4.81
CA ALA A 304 -9.45 7.79 -5.39
C ALA A 304 -8.76 9.18 -5.49
N GLY A 305 -7.59 9.37 -4.89
CA GLY A 305 -6.92 10.66 -4.76
C GLY A 305 -7.48 11.51 -3.61
N SER A 306 -7.26 12.82 -3.69
CA SER A 306 -7.56 13.75 -2.61
C SER A 306 -8.47 14.93 -3.03
N PRO A 307 -9.64 14.69 -3.64
CA PRO A 307 -10.46 15.75 -4.22
C PRO A 307 -10.97 16.78 -3.20
N ALA A 308 -11.19 16.38 -1.93
CA ALA A 308 -11.61 17.29 -0.88
C ALA A 308 -10.46 18.16 -0.35
N GLN A 309 -9.25 17.62 -0.31
CA GLN A 309 -8.12 18.27 0.32
C GLN A 309 -7.27 19.10 -0.65
N ILE A 310 -7.08 18.63 -1.89
CA ILE A 310 -6.15 19.25 -2.83
C ILE A 310 -6.48 20.71 -3.18
N PRO A 311 -7.76 21.14 -3.29
CA PRO A 311 -8.09 22.55 -3.50
C PRO A 311 -7.63 23.44 -2.34
N LEU A 312 -7.66 22.94 -1.10
CA LEU A 312 -7.23 23.69 0.09
C LEU A 312 -5.72 23.76 0.19
N VAL A 313 -5.01 22.72 -0.26
CA VAL A 313 -3.55 22.76 -0.43
C VAL A 313 -3.17 23.78 -1.50
N ALA A 314 -3.86 23.79 -2.64
CA ALA A 314 -3.64 24.73 -3.73
C ALA A 314 -3.87 26.19 -3.32
N ALA A 315 -4.87 26.45 -2.43
CA ALA A 315 -5.19 27.77 -1.90
C ALA A 315 -4.29 28.21 -0.73
N SER A 316 -3.41 27.35 -0.23
CA SER A 316 -2.52 27.66 0.90
C SER A 316 -1.30 28.48 0.45
N ASP A 317 -0.46 28.93 1.40
CA ASP A 317 0.84 29.58 1.15
C ASP A 317 2.02 28.58 1.09
N VAL A 318 1.72 27.28 1.09
CA VAL A 318 2.73 26.22 1.01
C VAL A 318 3.44 26.26 -0.33
N ARG A 319 4.77 26.31 -0.32
CA ARG A 319 5.56 26.41 -1.55
C ARG A 319 5.93 25.07 -2.16
N ARG A 320 5.94 24.00 -1.37
CA ARG A 320 6.30 22.64 -1.84
C ARG A 320 5.25 21.62 -1.44
N VAL A 321 4.76 20.88 -2.42
CA VAL A 321 3.81 19.78 -2.25
C VAL A 321 4.43 18.50 -2.79
N VAL A 322 4.43 17.44 -1.98
CA VAL A 322 4.85 16.11 -2.39
C VAL A 322 3.60 15.23 -2.44
N TYR A 323 3.28 14.73 -3.61
CA TYR A 323 2.08 13.94 -3.84
C TYR A 323 2.48 12.51 -4.21
N VAL A 324 2.14 11.55 -3.35
CA VAL A 324 2.31 10.12 -3.61
C VAL A 324 1.01 9.57 -4.19
N SER A 325 1.08 8.75 -5.22
CA SER A 325 -0.12 8.21 -5.86
C SER A 325 0.11 6.88 -6.55
N CYS A 326 -0.74 5.91 -6.24
CA CYS A 326 -0.80 4.61 -6.95
C CYS A 326 -1.77 4.63 -8.15
N ASN A 327 -2.42 5.76 -8.45
CA ASN A 327 -3.41 5.90 -9.52
C ASN A 327 -3.07 7.06 -10.47
N PRO A 328 -2.59 6.79 -11.70
CA PRO A 328 -2.28 7.85 -12.67
C PRO A 328 -3.47 8.77 -13.00
N GLY A 329 -4.70 8.26 -12.91
CA GLY A 329 -5.90 9.06 -13.14
C GLY A 329 -6.16 10.06 -12.01
N ALA A 330 -6.00 9.65 -10.76
CA ALA A 330 -6.08 10.51 -9.58
C ALA A 330 -4.94 11.54 -9.58
N LEU A 331 -3.70 11.10 -9.87
CA LEU A 331 -2.55 11.98 -10.03
C LEU A 331 -2.82 13.09 -11.07
N SER A 332 -3.33 12.70 -12.25
CA SER A 332 -3.64 13.67 -13.31
C SER A 332 -4.62 14.75 -12.85
N ARG A 333 -5.71 14.34 -12.21
CA ARG A 333 -6.75 15.26 -11.74
C ARG A 333 -6.23 16.20 -10.65
N ASP A 334 -5.59 15.63 -9.62
CA ASP A 334 -5.18 16.37 -8.43
C ASP A 334 -3.96 17.27 -8.73
N ALA A 335 -3.02 16.80 -9.56
CA ALA A 335 -1.93 17.62 -10.09
C ALA A 335 -2.43 18.77 -10.96
N GLY A 336 -3.49 18.58 -11.75
CA GLY A 336 -4.12 19.63 -12.53
C GLY A 336 -4.59 20.82 -11.68
N VAL A 337 -5.14 20.54 -10.50
CA VAL A 337 -5.55 21.61 -9.54
C VAL A 337 -4.33 22.37 -9.02
N LEU A 338 -3.23 21.69 -8.72
CA LEU A 338 -1.98 22.33 -8.29
C LEU A 338 -1.39 23.21 -9.41
N VAL A 339 -1.34 22.68 -10.63
CA VAL A 339 -0.80 23.41 -11.79
C VAL A 339 -1.61 24.69 -12.05
N GLN A 340 -2.95 24.61 -12.01
CA GLN A 340 -3.83 25.76 -12.14
C GLN A 340 -3.63 26.82 -11.05
N ALA A 341 -3.22 26.39 -9.84
CA ALA A 341 -2.86 27.27 -8.73
C ALA A 341 -1.41 27.81 -8.78
N GLY A 342 -0.70 27.60 -9.89
CA GLY A 342 0.65 28.13 -10.14
C GLY A 342 1.79 27.24 -9.65
N TYR A 343 1.52 26.00 -9.23
CA TYR A 343 2.61 25.06 -8.95
C TYR A 343 3.20 24.51 -10.26
N ARG A 344 4.50 24.25 -10.21
CA ARG A 344 5.25 23.61 -11.31
C ARG A 344 5.78 22.27 -10.83
N LEU A 345 5.77 21.26 -11.70
CA LEU A 345 6.41 19.99 -11.43
C LEU A 345 7.92 20.20 -11.31
N ALA A 346 8.47 19.87 -10.15
CA ALA A 346 9.91 19.87 -9.89
C ALA A 346 10.56 18.52 -10.22
N SER A 347 9.86 17.42 -9.89
CA SER A 347 10.30 16.06 -10.22
C SER A 347 9.14 15.07 -10.11
N ALA A 348 9.26 13.93 -10.80
CA ALA A 348 8.37 12.79 -10.62
C ALA A 348 9.18 11.49 -10.64
N THR A 349 9.02 10.66 -9.62
CA THR A 349 9.69 9.36 -9.47
C THR A 349 8.66 8.26 -9.58
N PRO A 350 8.57 7.55 -10.72
CA PRO A 350 7.70 6.38 -10.85
C PRO A 350 8.32 5.17 -10.16
N ILE A 351 7.50 4.40 -9.44
CA ILE A 351 7.94 3.25 -8.64
C ILE A 351 7.04 2.06 -8.94
N ASP A 352 7.62 0.95 -9.36
CA ASP A 352 6.92 -0.30 -9.65
C ASP A 352 6.93 -1.24 -8.44
N GLN A 353 6.17 -0.90 -7.40
CA GLN A 353 5.91 -1.80 -6.28
C GLN A 353 4.79 -2.83 -6.55
N PHE A 354 4.12 -2.70 -7.68
CA PHE A 354 3.04 -3.60 -8.13
C PHE A 354 3.48 -4.38 -9.37
N LEU A 355 4.54 -5.15 -9.21
CA LEU A 355 5.20 -5.86 -10.30
C LEU A 355 4.22 -6.66 -11.16
N TRP A 356 4.35 -6.53 -12.47
CA TRP A 356 3.50 -7.15 -13.51
C TRP A 356 2.01 -6.82 -13.42
N SER A 357 1.63 -5.73 -12.76
CA SER A 357 0.26 -5.21 -12.79
C SER A 357 0.19 -3.90 -13.57
N ALA A 358 -1.01 -3.43 -13.85
CA ALA A 358 -1.23 -2.13 -14.49
C ALA A 358 -1.04 -0.95 -13.50
N GLN A 359 -0.86 -1.21 -12.22
CA GLN A 359 -0.69 -0.19 -11.19
C GLN A 359 0.76 0.31 -11.18
N VAL A 360 0.94 1.59 -10.96
CA VAL A 360 2.25 2.23 -10.80
C VAL A 360 2.16 3.29 -9.72
N GLU A 361 3.13 3.30 -8.80
CA GLU A 361 3.27 4.34 -7.81
C GLU A 361 4.07 5.52 -8.39
N CYS A 362 3.79 6.72 -7.93
CA CYS A 362 4.54 7.90 -8.29
C CYS A 362 4.68 8.84 -7.09
N VAL A 363 5.89 9.32 -6.85
CA VAL A 363 6.14 10.47 -5.98
C VAL A 363 6.37 11.69 -6.86
N ALA A 364 5.41 12.61 -6.89
CA ALA A 364 5.48 13.84 -7.67
C ALA A 364 5.71 15.05 -6.74
N VAL A 365 6.70 15.87 -7.06
CA VAL A 365 7.06 17.06 -6.29
C VAL A 365 6.66 18.29 -7.08
N PHE A 366 5.90 19.17 -6.46
CA PHE A 366 5.44 20.43 -7.04
C PHE A 366 5.95 21.61 -6.23
N ASP A 367 6.48 22.61 -6.91
CA ASP A 367 6.97 23.85 -6.31
C ASP A 367 6.21 25.06 -6.83
N ARG A 368 6.02 26.05 -5.94
CA ARG A 368 5.48 27.38 -6.24
C ARG A 368 6.38 28.45 -5.62
N ASP A 369 6.59 29.56 -6.35
CA ASP A 369 7.41 30.70 -5.92
C ASP A 369 6.86 31.44 -4.70
#